data_fd56c899f1990c4fc73746dd781c1f31
#
_entry.id   fd56c899f1990c4fc73746dd781c1f31
#
_cell.length_a   1.000
_cell.length_b   1.000
_cell.length_c   1.000
_cell.angle_alpha   90.00
_cell.angle_beta   90.00
_cell.angle_gamma   90.00
#
_symmetry.space_group_name_H-M   'P 1'
#
loop_
_entity.id
_entity.type
_entity.pdbx_description
1 polymer ?
#
loop_
_entity_poly.entity_id
_entity_poly.type
_entity_poly.pdbx_seq_one_letter_code
_entity_poly.pdbx_strand_id
1 'polypeptide(L)'
;MNPKDTLFFAEMYSLVKKMEDTIDEFEMKDRTLASIVIGVIDFDSVEEGDESAEMKTMYSFNLESRQELDTLKSIMDSAYKEEDSLDDLLGDLGISLN
;
A
#
# COMPACT_ATOMS: atom_id res chain seq x y z
N MET A 1 -21.90 1.31 -2.25
CA MET A 1 -20.77 0.99 -1.36
C MET A 1 -21.28 0.87 0.08
N ASN A 2 -20.83 -0.13 0.78
CA ASN A 2 -21.14 -0.37 2.18
C ASN A 2 -20.62 0.82 3.02
N PRO A 3 -21.41 1.34 3.99
CA PRO A 3 -20.96 2.44 4.86
C PRO A 3 -19.65 2.14 5.58
N LYS A 4 -19.41 0.89 5.97
CA LYS A 4 -18.15 0.47 6.59
C LYS A 4 -16.98 0.67 5.64
N ASP A 5 -17.13 0.30 4.38
CA ASP A 5 -16.07 0.46 3.36
C ASP A 5 -15.79 1.95 3.11
N THR A 6 -16.83 2.77 3.10
CA THR A 6 -16.68 4.21 2.92
C THR A 6 -15.87 4.82 4.08
N LEU A 7 -16.18 4.44 5.32
CA LEU A 7 -15.45 4.92 6.49
C LEU A 7 -14.01 4.42 6.47
N PHE A 8 -13.80 3.17 6.07
CA PHE A 8 -12.47 2.59 5.95
C PHE A 8 -11.61 3.38 4.97
N PHE A 9 -12.14 3.65 3.77
CA PHE A 9 -11.40 4.43 2.77
C PHE A 9 -11.12 5.84 3.23
N ALA A 10 -12.05 6.46 3.95
CA ALA A 10 -11.86 7.80 4.49
C ALA A 10 -10.69 7.83 5.50
N GLU A 11 -10.63 6.83 6.37
CA GLU A 11 -9.53 6.70 7.33
C GLU A 11 -8.20 6.44 6.63
N MET A 12 -8.21 5.55 5.64
CA MET A 12 -7.00 5.25 4.87
C MET A 12 -6.52 6.48 4.10
N TYR A 13 -7.44 7.24 3.53
CA TYR A 13 -7.10 8.50 2.84
C TYR A 13 -6.39 9.47 3.79
N SER A 14 -6.89 9.60 5.01
CA SER A 14 -6.28 10.47 6.02
C SER A 14 -4.85 10.02 6.35
N LEU A 15 -4.61 8.72 6.46
CA LEU A 15 -3.28 8.18 6.73
C LEU A 15 -2.33 8.41 5.55
N VAL A 16 -2.81 8.24 4.32
CA VAL A 16 -2.03 8.50 3.12
C VAL A 16 -1.66 9.98 3.04
N LYS A 17 -2.63 10.85 3.33
CA LYS A 17 -2.41 12.29 3.34
C LYS A 17 -1.35 12.68 4.36
N LYS A 18 -1.40 12.08 5.54
CA LYS A 18 -0.41 12.31 6.59
C LYS A 18 0.98 11.84 6.13
N MET A 19 1.05 10.72 5.43
CA MET A 19 2.32 10.24 4.88
C MET A 19 2.91 11.25 3.89
N GLU A 20 2.10 11.74 2.96
CA GLU A 20 2.54 12.73 1.98
C GLU A 20 3.01 14.01 2.65
N ASP A 21 2.25 14.50 3.62
CA ASP A 21 2.60 15.71 4.37
C ASP A 21 3.91 15.53 5.14
N THR A 22 4.13 14.35 5.69
CA THR A 22 5.37 14.03 6.42
C THR A 22 6.56 14.02 5.47
N ILE A 23 6.43 13.44 4.29
CA ILE A 23 7.49 13.44 3.28
C ILE A 23 7.86 14.87 2.90
N ASP A 24 6.86 15.74 2.71
CA ASP A 24 7.09 17.14 2.39
C ASP A 24 7.72 17.90 3.56
N GLU A 25 7.23 17.66 4.77
CA GLU A 25 7.74 18.33 5.99
C GLU A 25 9.22 18.06 6.23
N PHE A 26 9.65 16.81 5.98
CA PHE A 26 11.06 16.45 6.15
C PHE A 26 11.88 16.68 4.87
N GLU A 27 11.29 17.28 3.86
CA GLU A 27 11.95 17.57 2.58
C GLU A 27 12.55 16.31 1.93
N MET A 28 11.83 15.20 2.03
CA MET A 28 12.30 13.89 1.58
C MET A 28 11.72 13.46 0.23
N LYS A 29 10.96 14.32 -0.43
CA LYS A 29 10.25 13.98 -1.66
C LYS A 29 11.19 13.45 -2.75
N ASP A 30 12.36 14.08 -2.92
CA ASP A 30 13.32 13.69 -3.95
C ASP A 30 14.12 12.44 -3.60
N ARG A 31 13.96 11.93 -2.39
CA ARG A 31 14.73 10.80 -1.89
C ARG A 31 13.86 9.64 -1.44
N THR A 32 12.56 9.75 -1.63
CA THR A 32 11.60 8.75 -1.15
C THR A 32 10.79 8.21 -2.32
N LEU A 33 10.81 6.90 -2.48
CA LEU A 33 9.91 6.20 -3.38
C LEU A 33 8.81 5.60 -2.53
N ALA A 34 7.57 6.01 -2.77
CA ALA A 34 6.45 5.49 -2.01
C ALA A 34 5.28 5.18 -2.92
N SER A 35 4.66 4.05 -2.66
CA SER A 35 3.42 3.68 -3.33
C SER A 35 2.54 2.95 -2.32
N ILE A 36 1.31 3.40 -2.21
CA ILE A 36 0.31 2.74 -1.38
C ILE A 36 -0.86 2.36 -2.28
N VAL A 37 -1.21 1.10 -2.27
CA VAL A 37 -2.38 0.59 -2.97
C VAL A 37 -3.21 -0.20 -1.96
N ILE A 38 -4.46 0.19 -1.80
CA ILE A 38 -5.37 -0.47 -0.88
C ILE A 38 -6.53 -1.01 -1.71
N GLY A 39 -6.73 -2.32 -1.63
CA GLY A 39 -7.84 -2.98 -2.28
C GLY A 39 -8.78 -3.59 -1.25
N VAL A 40 -10.07 -3.33 -1.41
CA VAL A 40 -11.10 -3.96 -0.60
C VAL A 40 -11.91 -4.88 -1.49
N ILE A 41 -11.93 -6.15 -1.15
CA ILE A 41 -12.65 -7.16 -1.90
C ILE A 41 -14.06 -7.25 -1.33
N ASP A 42 -15.04 -7.08 -2.21
CA ASP A 42 -16.45 -7.18 -1.82
C ASP A 42 -16.94 -8.60 -2.15
N PHE A 43 -16.87 -9.47 -1.16
CA PHE A 43 -17.34 -10.85 -1.33
C PHE A 43 -18.84 -10.96 -1.45
N ASP A 44 -19.57 -9.95 -0.99
CA ASP A 44 -21.04 -9.94 -1.11
C ASP A 44 -21.50 -9.68 -2.55
N SER A 45 -20.61 -9.19 -3.41
CA SER A 45 -20.91 -8.97 -4.82
C SER A 45 -20.78 -10.25 -5.65
N VAL A 46 -20.25 -11.33 -5.07
CA VAL A 46 -20.09 -12.60 -5.76
C VAL A 46 -21.43 -13.31 -5.83
N GLU A 47 -21.92 -13.51 -7.07
CA GLU A 47 -23.12 -14.30 -7.30
C GLU A 47 -22.80 -15.77 -7.32
N GLU A 48 -23.80 -16.61 -7.02
CA GLU A 48 -23.63 -18.04 -7.04
C GLU A 48 -23.22 -18.51 -8.43
N GLY A 49 -22.06 -19.14 -8.53
CA GLY A 49 -21.49 -19.59 -9.79
C GLY A 49 -20.52 -18.61 -10.43
N ASP A 50 -20.37 -17.41 -9.89
CA ASP A 50 -19.40 -16.43 -10.36
C ASP A 50 -18.20 -16.43 -9.38
N GLU A 51 -17.01 -16.65 -9.90
CA GLU A 51 -15.78 -16.69 -9.09
C GLU A 51 -15.13 -15.32 -8.92
N SER A 52 -15.65 -14.28 -9.59
CA SER A 52 -15.08 -12.94 -9.51
C SER A 52 -15.80 -12.09 -8.47
N ALA A 53 -15.02 -11.46 -7.63
CA ALA A 53 -15.50 -10.48 -6.66
C ALA A 53 -15.11 -9.08 -7.13
N GLU A 54 -15.96 -8.11 -6.88
CA GLU A 54 -15.60 -6.71 -7.13
C GLU A 54 -14.53 -6.27 -6.13
N MET A 55 -13.57 -5.51 -6.63
CA MET A 55 -12.54 -4.91 -5.79
C MET A 55 -12.57 -3.40 -5.98
N LYS A 56 -12.64 -2.69 -4.86
CA LYS A 56 -12.54 -1.23 -4.85
C LYS A 56 -11.14 -0.86 -4.39
N THR A 57 -10.51 0.05 -5.11
CA THR A 57 -9.12 0.40 -4.85
C THR A 57 -8.94 1.88 -4.60
N MET A 58 -7.97 2.16 -3.75
CA MET A 58 -7.47 3.51 -3.52
C MET A 58 -5.95 3.43 -3.62
N TYR A 59 -5.33 4.40 -4.26
CA TYR A 59 -3.87 4.38 -4.40
C TYR A 59 -3.31 5.79 -4.37
N SER A 60 -2.06 5.87 -3.93
CA SER A 60 -1.27 7.08 -3.95
C SER A 60 0.20 6.71 -4.16
N PHE A 61 0.90 7.48 -4.96
CA PHE A 61 2.33 7.26 -5.16
C PHE A 61 3.01 8.58 -5.55
N ASN A 62 4.29 8.68 -5.22
CA ASN A 62 5.11 9.84 -5.53
C ASN A 62 6.19 9.53 -6.57
N LEU A 63 5.90 8.60 -7.47
CA LEU A 63 6.83 8.19 -8.52
C LEU A 63 6.75 9.15 -9.69
N GLU A 64 7.91 9.59 -10.20
CA GLU A 64 8.00 10.54 -11.29
C GLU A 64 8.39 9.90 -12.62
N SER A 65 8.91 8.66 -12.59
CA SER A 65 9.37 7.99 -13.79
C SER A 65 9.04 6.51 -13.78
N ARG A 66 9.08 5.91 -14.96
CA ARG A 66 8.89 4.47 -15.12
C ARG A 66 10.00 3.69 -14.41
N GLN A 67 11.21 4.23 -14.42
CA GLN A 67 12.34 3.60 -13.74
C GLN A 67 12.11 3.50 -12.24
N GLU A 68 11.57 4.54 -11.64
CA GLU A 68 11.22 4.51 -10.21
C GLU A 68 10.17 3.47 -9.91
N LEU A 69 9.16 3.34 -10.78
CA LEU A 69 8.13 2.32 -10.63
C LEU A 69 8.73 0.93 -10.72
N ASP A 70 9.62 0.69 -11.68
CA ASP A 70 10.27 -0.61 -11.86
C ASP A 70 11.15 -0.96 -10.66
N THR A 71 11.83 0.02 -10.09
CA THR A 71 12.63 -0.14 -8.88
C THR A 71 11.74 -0.56 -7.71
N LEU A 72 10.62 0.14 -7.53
CA LEU A 72 9.68 -0.17 -6.45
C LEU A 72 9.11 -1.58 -6.61
N LYS A 73 8.73 -1.95 -7.83
CA LYS A 73 8.23 -3.29 -8.11
C LYS A 73 9.26 -4.36 -7.77
N SER A 74 10.53 -4.13 -8.09
CA SER A 74 11.61 -5.06 -7.77
C SER A 74 11.75 -5.24 -6.27
N ILE A 75 11.67 -4.16 -5.51
CA ILE A 75 11.74 -4.21 -4.05
C ILE A 75 10.57 -5.02 -3.49
N MET A 76 9.37 -4.75 -3.97
CA MET A 76 8.17 -5.46 -3.53
C MET A 76 8.25 -6.95 -3.85
N ASP A 77 8.73 -7.29 -5.06
CA ASP A 77 8.86 -8.67 -5.50
C ASP A 77 9.87 -9.42 -4.63
N SER A 78 11.02 -8.79 -4.33
CA SER A 78 12.03 -9.37 -3.45
C SER A 78 11.49 -9.58 -2.04
N ALA A 79 10.77 -8.60 -1.51
CA ALA A 79 10.19 -8.70 -0.19
C ALA A 79 9.16 -9.83 -0.11
N TYR A 80 8.38 -10.01 -1.15
CA TYR A 80 7.38 -11.07 -1.21
C TYR A 80 8.02 -12.46 -1.24
N LYS A 81 9.12 -12.61 -1.96
CA LYS A 81 9.83 -13.90 -2.08
C LYS A 81 10.60 -14.25 -0.81
N GLU A 82 11.07 -13.26 -0.08
CA GLU A 82 11.90 -13.43 1.11
C GLU A 82 11.18 -12.93 2.36
N GLU A 83 9.92 -13.36 2.53
CA GLU A 83 9.07 -12.90 3.61
C GLU A 83 9.71 -13.10 4.98
N ASP A 84 10.33 -14.26 5.22
CA ASP A 84 11.02 -14.55 6.47
C ASP A 84 12.23 -13.64 6.68
N SER A 85 12.94 -13.35 5.61
CA SER A 85 14.10 -12.45 5.65
C SER A 85 13.70 -11.01 5.94
N LEU A 86 12.51 -10.61 5.51
CA LEU A 86 11.99 -9.28 5.80
C LEU A 86 11.72 -9.10 7.28
N ASP A 87 11.14 -10.09 7.94
CA ASP A 87 10.93 -10.09 9.38
C ASP A 87 12.25 -9.97 10.13
N ASP A 88 13.27 -10.71 9.72
CA ASP A 88 14.60 -10.64 10.31
C ASP A 88 15.22 -9.26 10.13
N LEU A 89 15.08 -8.68 8.94
CA LEU A 89 15.58 -7.34 8.65
C LEU A 89 14.91 -6.28 9.52
N LEU A 90 13.60 -6.34 9.66
CA LEU A 90 12.85 -5.41 10.49
C LEU A 90 13.21 -5.58 11.96
N GLY A 91 13.46 -6.82 12.39
CA GLY A 91 13.94 -7.10 13.75
C GLY A 91 15.29 -6.47 14.02
N ASP A 92 16.22 -6.55 13.07
CA ASP A 92 17.53 -5.93 13.18
C ASP A 92 17.46 -4.40 13.28
N LEU A 93 16.47 -3.81 12.63
CA LEU A 93 16.24 -2.37 12.68
C LEU A 93 15.48 -1.92 13.92
N GLY A 94 15.05 -2.86 14.76
CA GLY A 94 14.28 -2.57 15.95
C GLY A 94 12.82 -2.27 15.68
N ILE A 95 12.32 -2.64 14.51
CA ILE A 95 10.93 -2.43 14.09
C ILE A 95 10.14 -3.71 14.33
N SER A 96 8.97 -3.58 14.95
CA SER A 96 8.07 -4.71 15.18
C SER A 96 6.87 -4.61 14.24
N LEU A 97 6.49 -5.75 13.64
CA LEU A 97 5.30 -5.85 12.80
C LEU A 97 4.01 -6.09 13.59
N ASN A 98 4.12 -6.28 14.89
CA ASN A 98 2.96 -6.51 15.76
C ASN A 98 2.47 -5.24 16.40
#